data_6ed87d2c9c7590012707bed80b65c16e
#
_entry.id   6ed87d2c9c7590012707bed80b65c16e
#
_cell.length_a   1.000
_cell.length_b   1.000
_cell.length_c   1.000
_cell.angle_alpha   90.00
_cell.angle_beta   90.00
_cell.angle_gamma   90.00
#
_symmetry.space_group_name_H-M   'P 1'
#
loop_
_entity.id
_entity.type
_entity.pdbx_description
1 polymer ?
#
loop_
_entity_poly.entity_id
_entity_poly.type
_entity_poly.pdbx_seq_one_letter_code
_entity_poly.pdbx_strand_id
1 'polypeptide(L)'
;ALLALGRKCPKYDDGGGERRWRHQDFGRYGVELMGLAPRVACAEHGVVVAQVPWAEPGSRFTRDFEMERAWLTAVASRKTVGGFLRIAWRTAGDIARRVAARLGSSMPCMFDGLTAIGVDETSYRKGRTYITVVVDHKRKRVVWAHDGYGKEVLDLFFRQLTDEQRASITAVTGDGAKWIDASVKEHLPNAERVLDSFHIVSWMTDTLDQVRKRLWNQARRGNDKTATETMKGLKYAVPQEPRRPDRTAIRSLETLRDTDPKGQLYRSWQLKE
;
A
#
# COMPACT_ATOMS: atom_id res chain seq x y z
N ALA A 1 0.90 -35.07 29.69
CA ALA A 1 0.46 -35.15 28.30
C ALA A 1 0.98 -33.92 27.57
N LEU A 2 1.55 -34.09 26.38
CA LEU A 2 2.08 -33.03 25.54
C LEU A 2 0.96 -32.51 24.62
N LEU A 3 1.04 -31.25 24.23
CA LEU A 3 0.04 -30.63 23.32
C LEU A 3 0.46 -30.85 21.87
N ALA A 4 -0.51 -31.24 21.03
CA ALA A 4 -0.40 -31.20 19.59
C ALA A 4 -1.70 -30.62 19.03
N LEU A 5 -1.61 -29.54 18.24
CA LEU A 5 -2.75 -28.85 17.65
C LEU A 5 -3.87 -28.52 18.66
N GLY A 6 -3.48 -28.11 19.89
CA GLY A 6 -4.38 -27.78 20.99
C GLY A 6 -4.95 -28.96 21.79
N ARG A 7 -4.61 -30.20 21.45
CA ARG A 7 -5.05 -31.42 22.13
C ARG A 7 -3.93 -32.10 22.93
N LYS A 8 -4.27 -32.68 24.05
CA LYS A 8 -3.36 -33.49 24.85
C LYS A 8 -3.17 -34.88 24.22
N CYS A 9 -1.95 -35.20 23.85
CA CYS A 9 -1.58 -36.48 23.24
C CYS A 9 -0.50 -37.20 24.06
N PRO A 10 -0.48 -38.54 24.07
CA PRO A 10 0.61 -39.29 24.69
C PRO A 10 1.92 -39.09 23.91
N LYS A 11 3.03 -39.13 24.65
CA LYS A 11 4.37 -39.12 24.05
C LYS A 11 4.56 -40.39 23.23
N TYR A 12 5.06 -40.23 22.01
CA TYR A 12 5.46 -41.33 21.14
C TYR A 12 6.94 -41.66 21.31
N ASP A 13 7.81 -40.65 21.09
CA ASP A 13 9.26 -40.74 21.30
C ASP A 13 9.88 -39.33 21.54
N ASP A 14 11.20 -39.27 21.67
CA ASP A 14 11.93 -38.01 21.88
C ASP A 14 12.16 -37.19 20.60
N GLY A 15 11.68 -37.68 19.43
CA GLY A 15 11.86 -37.02 18.16
C GLY A 15 13.30 -37.01 17.67
N GLY A 16 13.67 -35.96 16.91
CA GLY A 16 15.02 -35.81 16.36
C GLY A 16 16.03 -35.16 17.31
N GLY A 17 15.81 -35.22 18.63
CA GLY A 17 16.70 -34.63 19.61
C GLY A 17 16.47 -33.14 19.86
N GLU A 18 17.52 -32.44 20.25
CA GLU A 18 17.48 -31.04 20.58
C GLU A 18 17.22 -30.17 19.33
N ARG A 19 16.31 -29.19 19.46
CA ARG A 19 15.98 -28.21 18.43
C ARG A 19 16.34 -26.82 18.90
N ARG A 20 16.55 -25.92 17.90
CA ARG A 20 16.89 -24.53 18.13
C ARG A 20 15.85 -23.61 17.47
N TRP A 21 15.48 -22.56 18.19
CA TRP A 21 14.60 -21.52 17.72
C TRP A 21 15.27 -20.17 17.89
N ARG A 22 15.43 -19.45 16.80
CA ARG A 22 15.93 -18.08 16.83
C ARG A 22 14.94 -17.20 17.61
N HIS A 23 15.47 -16.53 18.64
CA HIS A 23 14.72 -15.58 19.48
C HIS A 23 15.17 -14.14 19.19
N GLN A 24 14.51 -13.14 19.82
CA GLN A 24 14.92 -11.74 19.77
C GLN A 24 16.36 -11.58 20.22
N ASP A 25 17.06 -10.62 19.60
CA ASP A 25 18.46 -10.36 19.96
C ASP A 25 18.56 -9.68 21.32
N PHE A 26 19.58 -10.03 22.06
CA PHE A 26 19.96 -9.28 23.25
C PHE A 26 21.07 -8.29 22.87
N GLY A 27 20.69 -7.03 22.60
CA GLY A 27 21.59 -6.05 22.06
C GLY A 27 22.14 -6.49 20.69
N ARG A 28 23.46 -6.65 20.59
CA ARG A 28 24.13 -7.14 19.37
C ARG A 28 24.24 -8.66 19.28
N TYR A 29 23.86 -9.37 20.32
CA TYR A 29 24.01 -10.82 20.40
C TYR A 29 22.74 -11.52 19.90
N GLY A 30 22.93 -12.50 18.99
CA GLY A 30 21.85 -13.38 18.56
C GLY A 30 21.51 -14.39 19.66
N VAL A 31 20.23 -14.54 19.96
CA VAL A 31 19.72 -15.46 20.97
C VAL A 31 19.02 -16.63 20.30
N GLU A 32 19.29 -17.84 20.75
CA GLU A 32 18.60 -19.06 20.35
C GLU A 32 18.06 -19.78 21.60
N LEU A 33 16.79 -20.19 21.55
CA LEU A 33 16.24 -21.12 22.53
C LEU A 33 16.53 -22.55 22.08
N MET A 34 17.01 -23.35 23.00
CA MET A 34 17.28 -24.75 22.75
C MET A 34 16.34 -25.61 23.61
N GLY A 35 15.85 -26.70 23.07
CA GLY A 35 14.96 -27.58 23.83
C GLY A 35 14.51 -28.81 23.04
N LEU A 36 13.89 -29.73 23.72
CA LEU A 36 13.34 -30.94 23.14
C LEU A 36 11.95 -30.68 22.57
N ALA A 37 11.68 -31.19 21.38
CA ALA A 37 10.36 -31.21 20.78
C ALA A 37 9.97 -32.63 20.43
N PRO A 38 9.54 -33.45 21.45
CA PRO A 38 9.20 -34.84 21.26
C PRO A 38 8.04 -35.03 20.28
N ARG A 39 7.94 -36.22 19.72
CA ARG A 39 6.76 -36.60 18.93
C ARG A 39 5.67 -37.16 19.84
N VAL A 40 4.45 -36.99 19.44
CA VAL A 40 3.26 -37.46 20.15
C VAL A 40 2.35 -38.22 19.19
N ALA A 41 1.66 -39.21 19.69
CA ALA A 41 0.65 -39.95 18.93
C ALA A 41 -0.71 -39.25 19.05
N CYS A 42 -1.09 -38.58 17.98
CA CYS A 42 -2.41 -37.95 17.86
C CYS A 42 -3.38 -38.89 17.15
N ALA A 43 -4.55 -39.15 17.75
CA ALA A 43 -5.55 -40.03 17.15
C ALA A 43 -6.06 -39.58 15.79
N GLU A 44 -6.04 -38.26 15.52
CA GLU A 44 -6.55 -37.66 14.29
C GLU A 44 -5.45 -37.43 13.23
N HIS A 45 -4.23 -37.10 13.67
CA HIS A 45 -3.14 -36.68 12.78
C HIS A 45 -1.95 -37.65 12.77
N GLY A 46 -2.06 -38.79 13.46
CA GLY A 46 -0.96 -39.73 13.58
C GLY A 46 0.20 -39.20 14.45
N VAL A 47 1.43 -39.61 14.12
CA VAL A 47 2.62 -39.18 14.85
C VAL A 47 3.07 -37.79 14.39
N VAL A 48 2.96 -36.82 15.27
CA VAL A 48 3.32 -35.40 14.99
C VAL A 48 4.24 -34.85 16.09
N VAL A 49 4.95 -33.77 15.80
CA VAL A 49 5.81 -33.08 16.76
C VAL A 49 4.95 -32.34 17.78
N ALA A 50 5.27 -32.48 19.07
CA ALA A 50 4.60 -31.75 20.13
C ALA A 50 4.75 -30.22 19.94
N GLN A 51 3.71 -29.50 20.28
CA GLN A 51 3.72 -28.05 20.25
C GLN A 51 4.57 -27.50 21.40
N VAL A 52 5.45 -26.56 21.08
CA VAL A 52 6.20 -25.79 22.08
C VAL A 52 5.49 -24.45 22.35
N PRO A 53 5.54 -23.92 23.58
CA PRO A 53 4.78 -22.70 23.91
C PRO A 53 5.33 -21.43 23.26
N TRP A 54 6.60 -21.42 22.84
CA TRP A 54 7.28 -20.24 22.32
C TRP A 54 7.34 -20.14 20.80
N ALA A 55 6.93 -21.16 20.04
CA ALA A 55 7.02 -21.15 18.58
C ALA A 55 5.76 -21.75 17.92
N GLU A 56 5.50 -21.34 16.70
CA GLU A 56 4.48 -21.96 15.86
C GLU A 56 4.96 -23.34 15.34
N PRO A 57 4.03 -24.27 15.08
CA PRO A 57 4.36 -25.57 14.49
C PRO A 57 5.19 -25.39 13.21
N GLY A 58 6.33 -26.10 13.15
CA GLY A 58 7.23 -26.03 12.00
C GLY A 58 8.10 -24.78 11.89
N SER A 59 7.91 -23.78 12.74
CA SER A 59 8.78 -22.59 12.74
C SER A 59 10.13 -22.87 13.41
N ARG A 60 11.18 -22.21 12.88
CA ARG A 60 12.52 -22.13 13.50
C ARG A 60 12.72 -20.82 14.26
N PHE A 61 11.65 -20.06 14.45
CA PHE A 61 11.64 -18.76 15.09
C PHE A 61 10.65 -18.77 16.25
N THR A 62 10.95 -18.04 17.31
CA THR A 62 9.97 -17.82 18.37
C THR A 62 8.86 -16.88 17.90
N ARG A 63 7.68 -16.94 18.54
CA ARG A 63 6.56 -16.05 18.27
C ARG A 63 6.93 -14.59 18.45
N ASP A 64 7.72 -14.27 19.47
CA ASP A 64 8.17 -12.90 19.75
C ASP A 64 9.08 -12.39 18.63
N PHE A 65 10.05 -13.21 18.18
CA PHE A 65 10.89 -12.88 17.05
C PHE A 65 10.07 -12.68 15.77
N GLU A 66 9.10 -13.56 15.49
CA GLU A 66 8.22 -13.41 14.33
C GLU A 66 7.36 -12.14 14.39
N MET A 67 6.84 -11.80 15.58
CA MET A 67 6.03 -10.60 15.77
C MET A 67 6.84 -9.32 15.57
N GLU A 68 7.99 -9.19 16.21
CA GLU A 68 8.92 -8.08 16.01
C GLU A 68 9.31 -7.95 14.53
N ARG A 69 9.58 -9.06 13.90
CA ARG A 69 9.94 -9.15 12.51
C ARG A 69 8.83 -8.64 11.58
N ALA A 70 7.62 -9.09 11.82
CA ALA A 70 6.45 -8.66 11.04
C ALA A 70 6.21 -7.15 11.20
N TRP A 71 6.31 -6.63 12.40
CA TRP A 71 6.18 -5.21 12.70
C TRP A 71 7.26 -4.39 11.97
N LEU A 72 8.53 -4.77 12.08
CA LEU A 72 9.62 -4.10 11.37
C LEU A 72 9.41 -4.11 9.84
N THR A 73 8.86 -5.20 9.29
CA THR A 73 8.59 -5.32 7.85
C THR A 73 7.45 -4.38 7.40
N ALA A 74 6.56 -3.98 8.29
CA ALA A 74 5.51 -3.01 7.99
C ALA A 74 6.06 -1.57 7.90
N VAL A 75 7.16 -1.25 8.60
CA VAL A 75 7.74 0.10 8.68
C VAL A 75 9.05 0.28 7.91
N ALA A 76 9.68 -0.80 7.47
CA ALA A 76 10.96 -0.75 6.76
C ALA A 76 11.05 -1.79 5.63
N SER A 77 11.97 -1.58 4.68
CA SER A 77 12.17 -2.53 3.58
C SER A 77 12.63 -3.91 4.09
N ARG A 78 12.17 -4.97 3.44
CA ARG A 78 12.60 -6.36 3.76
C ARG A 78 14.11 -6.55 3.73
N LYS A 79 14.83 -5.82 2.88
CA LYS A 79 16.29 -5.84 2.82
C LYS A 79 16.91 -5.23 4.09
N THR A 80 16.44 -4.06 4.50
CA THR A 80 16.89 -3.38 5.72
C THR A 80 16.65 -4.24 6.95
N VAL A 81 15.43 -4.76 7.08
CA VAL A 81 15.06 -5.62 8.21
C VAL A 81 15.85 -6.93 8.20
N GLY A 82 16.11 -7.51 7.00
CA GLY A 82 16.95 -8.69 6.84
C GLY A 82 18.38 -8.47 7.34
N GLY A 83 18.97 -7.34 6.97
CA GLY A 83 20.29 -6.94 7.44
C GLY A 83 20.34 -6.70 8.95
N PHE A 84 19.36 -5.98 9.48
CA PHE A 84 19.26 -5.67 10.92
C PHE A 84 19.13 -6.93 11.78
N LEU A 85 18.21 -7.83 11.43
CA LEU A 85 17.97 -9.08 12.19
C LEU A 85 18.81 -10.28 11.69
N ARG A 86 19.72 -10.05 10.76
CA ARG A 86 20.63 -11.07 10.24
C ARG A 86 19.94 -12.32 9.70
N ILE A 87 18.83 -12.12 8.97
CA ILE A 87 18.10 -13.18 8.27
C ILE A 87 17.89 -12.82 6.79
N ALA A 88 17.67 -13.83 5.96
CA ALA A 88 17.40 -13.60 4.55
C ALA A 88 16.12 -12.75 4.34
N TRP A 89 16.14 -11.84 3.36
CA TRP A 89 15.01 -10.97 3.06
C TRP A 89 13.73 -11.75 2.65
N ARG A 90 13.90 -12.95 2.05
CA ARG A 90 12.79 -13.84 1.73
C ARG A 90 12.15 -14.39 3.01
N THR A 91 12.95 -14.89 3.94
CA THR A 91 12.50 -15.35 5.26
C THR A 91 11.72 -14.23 5.98
N ALA A 92 12.17 -13.00 5.84
CA ALA A 92 11.48 -11.82 6.33
C ALA A 92 10.05 -11.70 5.81
N GLY A 93 9.87 -11.82 4.51
CA GLY A 93 8.56 -11.77 3.88
C GLY A 93 7.66 -12.94 4.26
N ASP A 94 8.25 -14.14 4.41
CA ASP A 94 7.50 -15.34 4.81
C ASP A 94 6.98 -15.23 6.25
N ILE A 95 7.81 -14.73 7.17
CA ILE A 95 7.40 -14.46 8.55
C ILE A 95 6.27 -13.44 8.57
N ALA A 96 6.42 -12.31 7.88
CA ALA A 96 5.39 -11.27 7.84
C ALA A 96 4.05 -11.81 7.34
N ARG A 97 4.05 -12.65 6.29
CA ARG A 97 2.82 -13.28 5.78
C ARG A 97 2.19 -14.22 6.80
N ARG A 98 2.97 -15.07 7.49
CA ARG A 98 2.45 -15.98 8.53
C ARG A 98 1.83 -15.22 9.69
N VAL A 99 2.53 -14.18 10.17
CA VAL A 99 2.02 -13.34 11.27
C VAL A 99 0.75 -12.60 10.86
N ALA A 100 0.72 -12.02 9.65
CA ALA A 100 -0.46 -11.35 9.13
C ALA A 100 -1.66 -12.31 9.02
N ALA A 101 -1.47 -13.53 8.51
CA ALA A 101 -2.53 -14.54 8.44
C ALA A 101 -3.04 -14.93 9.83
N ARG A 102 -2.14 -15.13 10.80
CA ARG A 102 -2.50 -15.45 12.19
C ARG A 102 -3.28 -14.32 12.86
N LEU A 103 -2.83 -13.09 12.71
CA LEU A 103 -3.52 -11.92 13.27
C LEU A 103 -4.88 -11.72 12.59
N GLY A 104 -4.94 -11.85 11.27
CA GLY A 104 -6.17 -11.70 10.50
C GLY A 104 -7.28 -12.64 10.94
N SER A 105 -6.95 -13.88 11.34
CA SER A 105 -7.94 -14.85 11.84
C SER A 105 -8.55 -14.49 13.21
N SER A 106 -7.88 -13.62 13.98
CA SER A 106 -8.33 -13.18 15.31
C SER A 106 -8.84 -11.73 15.33
N MET A 107 -8.72 -11.00 14.23
CA MET A 107 -9.18 -9.61 14.14
C MET A 107 -10.67 -9.53 13.78
N PRO A 108 -11.40 -8.49 14.28
CA PRO A 108 -12.72 -8.17 13.78
C PRO A 108 -12.74 -7.99 12.26
N CYS A 109 -13.89 -8.20 11.64
CA CYS A 109 -14.04 -8.00 10.21
C CYS A 109 -13.60 -6.58 9.82
N MET A 110 -12.67 -6.48 8.87
CA MET A 110 -12.12 -5.18 8.44
C MET A 110 -13.15 -4.32 7.71
N PHE A 111 -14.24 -4.94 7.24
CA PHE A 111 -15.31 -4.29 6.49
C PHE A 111 -16.41 -3.68 7.38
N ASP A 112 -16.42 -4.00 8.68
CA ASP A 112 -17.44 -3.47 9.58
C ASP A 112 -17.27 -1.97 9.78
N GLY A 113 -18.37 -1.23 9.64
CA GLY A 113 -18.44 0.20 9.86
C GLY A 113 -17.68 1.03 8.81
N LEU A 114 -17.51 0.52 7.59
CA LEU A 114 -17.06 1.30 6.44
C LEU A 114 -18.14 2.31 6.06
N THR A 115 -17.76 3.60 6.01
CA THR A 115 -18.69 4.68 5.60
C THR A 115 -18.18 5.46 4.40
N ALA A 116 -16.88 5.66 4.30
CA ALA A 116 -16.22 6.32 3.18
C ALA A 116 -14.98 5.52 2.78
N ILE A 117 -14.94 5.08 1.55
CA ILE A 117 -13.84 4.29 1.01
C ILE A 117 -13.14 5.01 -0.13
N GLY A 118 -11.84 4.74 -0.31
CA GLY A 118 -11.06 5.17 -1.45
C GLY A 118 -10.63 3.96 -2.29
N VAL A 119 -10.69 4.09 -3.60
CA VAL A 119 -10.22 3.10 -4.56
C VAL A 119 -9.07 3.67 -5.35
N ASP A 120 -7.94 2.96 -5.39
CA ASP A 120 -6.78 3.35 -6.16
C ASP A 120 -6.11 2.14 -6.80
N GLU A 121 -5.41 2.38 -7.89
CA GLU A 121 -4.62 1.38 -8.62
C GLU A 121 -3.16 1.78 -8.63
N THR A 122 -2.29 0.87 -8.26
CA THR A 122 -0.86 1.11 -8.35
C THR A 122 -0.15 -0.01 -9.10
N SER A 123 0.82 0.38 -9.94
CA SER A 123 1.69 -0.60 -10.59
C SER A 123 2.88 -0.93 -9.68
N TYR A 124 3.06 -2.20 -9.36
CA TYR A 124 4.15 -2.64 -8.49
C TYR A 124 5.28 -3.39 -9.21
N ARG A 125 5.12 -3.62 -10.53
CA ARG A 125 6.15 -4.22 -11.39
C ARG A 125 6.19 -3.57 -12.76
N LYS A 126 7.38 -3.54 -13.38
CA LYS A 126 7.50 -3.24 -14.82
C LYS A 126 6.69 -4.27 -15.62
N GLY A 127 5.90 -3.82 -16.59
CA GLY A 127 5.09 -4.70 -17.44
C GLY A 127 3.61 -4.70 -17.12
N ARG A 128 3.06 -3.60 -16.55
CA ARG A 128 1.61 -3.41 -16.32
C ARG A 128 0.99 -4.41 -15.34
N THR A 129 1.73 -4.80 -14.31
CA THR A 129 1.16 -5.54 -13.20
C THR A 129 0.62 -4.55 -12.17
N TYR A 130 -0.69 -4.52 -12.02
CA TYR A 130 -1.40 -3.61 -11.14
C TYR A 130 -1.90 -4.34 -9.91
N ILE A 131 -2.13 -3.58 -8.86
CA ILE A 131 -2.87 -3.99 -7.67
C ILE A 131 -3.93 -2.93 -7.41
N THR A 132 -5.17 -3.37 -7.26
CA THR A 132 -6.27 -2.51 -6.83
C THR A 132 -6.34 -2.53 -5.31
N VAL A 133 -6.43 -1.36 -4.71
CA VAL A 133 -6.42 -1.17 -3.26
C VAL A 133 -7.69 -0.44 -2.84
N VAL A 134 -8.33 -0.92 -1.77
CA VAL A 134 -9.44 -0.22 -1.12
C VAL A 134 -9.01 0.24 0.27
N VAL A 135 -9.21 1.52 0.56
CA VAL A 135 -8.86 2.15 1.82
C VAL A 135 -10.10 2.63 2.58
N ASP A 136 -10.05 2.54 3.90
CA ASP A 136 -11.02 3.17 4.80
C ASP A 136 -10.52 4.58 5.14
N HIS A 137 -11.21 5.60 4.67
CA HIS A 137 -10.83 6.99 4.93
C HIS A 137 -10.94 7.37 6.40
N LYS A 138 -11.94 6.85 7.11
CA LYS A 138 -12.17 7.16 8.51
C LYS A 138 -11.06 6.62 9.42
N ARG A 139 -10.63 5.38 9.15
CA ARG A 139 -9.59 4.71 9.94
C ARG A 139 -8.20 4.83 9.32
N LYS A 140 -8.08 5.45 8.13
CA LYS A 140 -6.81 5.68 7.40
C LYS A 140 -6.01 4.39 7.20
N ARG A 141 -6.67 3.33 6.76
CA ARG A 141 -6.04 2.01 6.56
C ARG A 141 -6.50 1.33 5.29
N VAL A 142 -5.65 0.51 4.73
CA VAL A 142 -6.03 -0.43 3.67
C VAL A 142 -6.93 -1.50 4.27
N VAL A 143 -8.08 -1.74 3.67
CA VAL A 143 -9.02 -2.78 4.08
C VAL A 143 -9.06 -3.96 3.12
N TRP A 144 -8.67 -3.74 1.86
CA TRP A 144 -8.61 -4.79 0.85
C TRP A 144 -7.58 -4.45 -0.23
N ALA A 145 -6.98 -5.47 -0.80
CA ALA A 145 -6.08 -5.35 -1.94
C ALA A 145 -6.13 -6.63 -2.77
N HIS A 146 -6.08 -6.49 -4.09
CA HIS A 146 -6.11 -7.62 -5.01
C HIS A 146 -5.25 -7.35 -6.26
N ASP A 147 -4.59 -8.39 -6.77
CA ASP A 147 -3.85 -8.31 -8.03
C ASP A 147 -4.82 -8.07 -9.21
N GLY A 148 -4.44 -7.18 -10.10
CA GLY A 148 -5.23 -6.79 -11.25
C GLY A 148 -5.82 -5.38 -11.13
N TYR A 149 -6.66 -5.02 -12.10
CA TYR A 149 -7.32 -3.72 -12.19
C TYR A 149 -8.64 -3.86 -12.95
N GLY A 150 -9.48 -2.83 -12.85
CA GLY A 150 -10.72 -2.73 -13.58
C GLY A 150 -11.95 -3.18 -12.79
N LYS A 151 -13.11 -3.08 -13.45
CA LYS A 151 -14.42 -3.34 -12.84
C LYS A 151 -14.51 -4.71 -12.18
N GLU A 152 -14.10 -5.75 -12.89
CA GLU A 152 -14.20 -7.15 -12.42
C GLU A 152 -13.44 -7.37 -11.11
N VAL A 153 -12.27 -6.72 -10.97
CA VAL A 153 -11.46 -6.81 -9.75
C VAL A 153 -12.12 -6.08 -8.59
N LEU A 154 -12.67 -4.87 -8.83
CA LEU A 154 -13.37 -4.12 -7.78
C LEU A 154 -14.67 -4.81 -7.37
N ASP A 155 -15.38 -5.43 -8.30
CA ASP A 155 -16.58 -6.23 -8.00
C ASP A 155 -16.28 -7.40 -7.04
N LEU A 156 -15.06 -7.97 -7.06
CA LEU A 156 -14.64 -8.98 -6.08
C LEU A 156 -14.64 -8.44 -4.64
N PHE A 157 -14.28 -7.19 -4.45
CA PHE A 157 -14.38 -6.54 -3.15
C PHE A 157 -15.83 -6.41 -2.71
N PHE A 158 -16.69 -5.84 -3.54
CA PHE A 158 -18.09 -5.61 -3.19
C PHE A 158 -18.88 -6.90 -2.93
N ARG A 159 -18.55 -7.99 -3.61
CA ARG A 159 -19.16 -9.31 -3.37
C ARG A 159 -18.81 -9.93 -2.01
N GLN A 160 -17.72 -9.49 -1.37
CA GLN A 160 -17.33 -9.94 -0.03
C GLN A 160 -18.10 -9.21 1.07
N LEU A 161 -18.74 -8.08 0.77
CA LEU A 161 -19.49 -7.29 1.72
C LEU A 161 -20.90 -7.87 1.90
N THR A 162 -21.41 -7.82 3.13
CA THR A 162 -22.83 -8.04 3.40
C THR A 162 -23.69 -6.88 2.88
N ASP A 163 -25.00 -7.06 2.81
CA ASP A 163 -25.91 -5.99 2.39
C ASP A 163 -25.85 -4.80 3.34
N GLU A 164 -25.74 -5.05 4.66
CA GLU A 164 -25.60 -4.01 5.66
C GLU A 164 -24.28 -3.24 5.51
N GLN A 165 -23.19 -3.96 5.23
CA GLN A 165 -21.89 -3.33 4.99
C GLN A 165 -21.90 -2.46 3.71
N ARG A 166 -22.54 -2.94 2.64
CA ARG A 166 -22.74 -2.14 1.42
C ARG A 166 -23.60 -0.90 1.69
N ALA A 167 -24.71 -1.06 2.40
CA ALA A 167 -25.61 0.05 2.73
C ALA A 167 -24.96 1.11 3.63
N SER A 168 -23.96 0.75 4.44
CA SER A 168 -23.24 1.70 5.30
C SER A 168 -22.26 2.60 4.55
N ILE A 169 -21.84 2.22 3.33
CA ILE A 169 -20.89 3.01 2.53
C ILE A 169 -21.67 4.12 1.83
N THR A 170 -21.40 5.36 2.22
CA THR A 170 -22.06 6.57 1.69
C THR A 170 -21.21 7.36 0.71
N ALA A 171 -19.88 7.15 0.69
CA ALA A 171 -18.99 7.85 -0.22
C ALA A 171 -17.88 6.93 -0.75
N VAL A 172 -17.57 7.08 -2.03
CA VAL A 172 -16.48 6.37 -2.70
C VAL A 172 -15.60 7.37 -3.45
N THR A 173 -14.34 7.49 -3.04
CA THR A 173 -13.35 8.31 -3.76
C THR A 173 -12.53 7.44 -4.71
N GLY A 174 -11.99 8.02 -5.75
CA GLY A 174 -11.08 7.37 -6.70
C GLY A 174 -10.79 8.28 -7.88
N ASP A 175 -9.97 7.82 -8.81
CA ASP A 175 -9.69 8.55 -10.05
C ASP A 175 -10.93 8.63 -10.96
N GLY A 176 -10.82 9.28 -12.11
CA GLY A 176 -11.93 9.45 -13.08
C GLY A 176 -12.17 8.23 -13.97
N ALA A 177 -11.77 7.04 -13.57
CA ALA A 177 -11.97 5.84 -14.37
C ALA A 177 -13.45 5.42 -14.42
N LYS A 178 -13.99 5.34 -15.63
CA LYS A 178 -15.41 4.96 -15.87
C LYS A 178 -15.79 3.60 -15.29
N TRP A 179 -14.85 2.68 -15.16
CA TRP A 179 -15.11 1.37 -14.61
C TRP A 179 -15.36 1.42 -13.09
N ILE A 180 -14.73 2.37 -12.35
CA ILE A 180 -15.04 2.60 -10.93
C ILE A 180 -16.47 3.10 -10.81
N ASP A 181 -16.86 4.08 -11.64
CA ASP A 181 -18.22 4.63 -11.63
C ASP A 181 -19.26 3.54 -11.92
N ALA A 182 -18.99 2.67 -12.89
CA ALA A 182 -19.87 1.56 -13.24
C ALA A 182 -20.01 0.53 -12.08
N SER A 183 -18.90 0.16 -11.44
CA SER A 183 -18.91 -0.78 -10.32
C SER A 183 -19.60 -0.20 -9.08
N VAL A 184 -19.32 1.07 -8.75
CA VAL A 184 -19.98 1.76 -7.63
C VAL A 184 -21.48 1.88 -7.86
N LYS A 185 -21.92 2.30 -9.05
CA LYS A 185 -23.34 2.40 -9.38
C LYS A 185 -24.09 1.07 -9.27
N GLU A 186 -23.42 -0.03 -9.63
CA GLU A 186 -24.02 -1.37 -9.55
C GLU A 186 -24.14 -1.89 -8.11
N HIS A 187 -23.08 -1.73 -7.32
CA HIS A 187 -23.00 -2.35 -5.99
C HIS A 187 -23.39 -1.42 -4.84
N LEU A 188 -23.26 -0.10 -5.01
CA LEU A 188 -23.50 0.93 -4.00
C LEU A 188 -24.36 2.07 -4.58
N PRO A 189 -25.62 1.82 -4.98
CA PRO A 189 -26.43 2.81 -5.69
C PRO A 189 -26.71 4.10 -4.90
N ASN A 190 -26.58 4.04 -3.56
CA ASN A 190 -26.81 5.17 -2.66
C ASN A 190 -25.52 5.92 -2.26
N ALA A 191 -24.35 5.46 -2.70
CA ALA A 191 -23.09 6.08 -2.36
C ALA A 191 -22.75 7.23 -3.33
N GLU A 192 -22.28 8.35 -2.77
CA GLU A 192 -21.76 9.47 -3.55
C GLU A 192 -20.38 9.11 -4.12
N ARG A 193 -20.22 9.31 -5.42
CA ARG A 193 -18.95 9.13 -6.12
C ARG A 193 -18.19 10.45 -6.15
N VAL A 194 -17.03 10.49 -5.49
CA VAL A 194 -16.18 11.68 -5.36
C VAL A 194 -14.88 11.47 -6.11
N LEU A 195 -14.47 12.41 -6.93
CA LEU A 195 -13.17 12.39 -7.58
C LEU A 195 -12.06 12.67 -6.57
N ASP A 196 -10.97 11.91 -6.66
CA ASP A 196 -9.79 12.17 -5.85
C ASP A 196 -9.13 13.49 -6.25
N SER A 197 -8.96 14.37 -5.26
CA SER A 197 -8.36 15.70 -5.45
C SER A 197 -6.94 15.64 -6.01
N PHE A 198 -6.15 14.62 -5.66
CA PHE A 198 -4.81 14.43 -6.21
C PHE A 198 -4.84 14.27 -7.73
N HIS A 199 -5.75 13.46 -8.25
CA HIS A 199 -5.90 13.25 -9.70
C HIS A 199 -6.38 14.52 -10.41
N ILE A 200 -7.29 15.30 -9.80
CA ILE A 200 -7.73 16.59 -10.35
C ILE A 200 -6.53 17.54 -10.48
N VAL A 201 -5.75 17.70 -9.43
CA VAL A 201 -4.54 18.55 -9.43
C VAL A 201 -3.51 18.06 -10.44
N SER A 202 -3.33 16.74 -10.55
CA SER A 202 -2.42 16.13 -11.53
C SER A 202 -2.86 16.45 -12.96
N TRP A 203 -4.15 16.27 -13.31
CA TRP A 203 -4.68 16.59 -14.63
C TRP A 203 -4.58 18.08 -14.96
N MET A 204 -4.82 18.96 -14.00
CA MET A 204 -4.62 20.40 -14.19
C MET A 204 -3.16 20.71 -14.47
N THR A 205 -2.25 20.11 -13.73
CA THR A 205 -0.80 20.29 -13.92
C THR A 205 -0.34 19.80 -15.29
N ASP A 206 -0.82 18.64 -15.74
CA ASP A 206 -0.53 18.11 -17.07
C ASP A 206 -1.08 19.00 -18.17
N THR A 207 -2.31 19.53 -18.01
CA THR A 207 -2.91 20.46 -18.94
C THR A 207 -2.11 21.76 -19.03
N LEU A 208 -1.67 22.31 -17.90
CA LEU A 208 -0.79 23.47 -17.85
C LEU A 208 0.55 23.23 -18.57
N ASP A 209 1.14 22.08 -18.40
CA ASP A 209 2.39 21.72 -19.12
C ASP A 209 2.15 21.57 -20.63
N GLN A 210 1.01 21.07 -21.06
CA GLN A 210 0.62 21.04 -22.48
C GLN A 210 0.49 22.45 -23.05
N VAL A 211 -0.17 23.37 -22.33
CA VAL A 211 -0.26 24.78 -22.72
C VAL A 211 1.13 25.40 -22.81
N ARG A 212 1.97 25.22 -21.80
CA ARG A 212 3.36 25.67 -21.80
C ARG A 212 4.15 25.15 -23.02
N LYS A 213 4.06 23.87 -23.31
CA LYS A 213 4.72 23.23 -24.48
C LYS A 213 4.21 23.82 -25.81
N ARG A 214 2.92 24.10 -25.90
CA ARG A 214 2.32 24.74 -27.09
C ARG A 214 2.91 26.14 -27.30
N LEU A 215 2.94 26.97 -26.25
CA LEU A 215 3.50 28.32 -26.30
C LEU A 215 5.01 28.31 -26.58
N TRP A 216 5.74 27.39 -25.99
CA TRP A 216 7.16 27.18 -26.27
C TRP A 216 7.40 26.86 -27.75
N ASN A 217 6.63 25.96 -28.34
CA ASN A 217 6.73 25.62 -29.77
C ASN A 217 6.37 26.80 -30.68
N GLN A 218 5.38 27.63 -30.30
CA GLN A 218 5.04 28.85 -31.05
C GLN A 218 6.17 29.88 -31.03
N ALA A 219 6.75 30.17 -29.84
CA ALA A 219 7.88 31.06 -29.70
C ALA A 219 9.09 30.60 -30.51
N ARG A 220 9.39 29.30 -30.47
CA ARG A 220 10.48 28.69 -31.24
C ARG A 220 10.29 28.83 -32.74
N ARG A 221 9.06 28.64 -33.25
CA ARG A 221 8.73 28.81 -34.69
C ARG A 221 8.82 30.28 -35.10
N GLY A 222 8.48 31.20 -34.19
CA GLY A 222 8.58 32.65 -34.42
C GLY A 222 10.01 33.21 -34.21
N ASN A 223 11.02 32.38 -33.94
CA ASN A 223 12.38 32.78 -33.60
C ASN A 223 12.48 33.74 -32.40
N ASP A 224 11.51 33.75 -31.51
CA ASP A 224 11.55 34.53 -30.29
C ASP A 224 12.35 33.80 -29.23
N LYS A 225 13.64 34.17 -29.11
CA LYS A 225 14.57 33.53 -28.16
C LYS A 225 14.18 33.76 -26.72
N THR A 226 13.74 34.98 -26.36
CA THR A 226 13.36 35.35 -25.00
C THR A 226 12.15 34.55 -24.53
N ALA A 227 11.07 34.51 -25.31
CA ALA A 227 9.88 33.70 -24.98
C ALA A 227 10.22 32.20 -24.97
N THR A 228 11.11 31.71 -25.83
CA THR A 228 11.54 30.30 -25.85
C THR A 228 12.25 29.91 -24.55
N GLU A 229 13.18 30.73 -24.07
CA GLU A 229 13.92 30.48 -22.82
C GLU A 229 13.01 30.59 -21.61
N THR A 230 12.13 31.59 -21.57
CA THR A 230 11.12 31.74 -20.50
C THR A 230 10.23 30.51 -20.38
N MET A 231 9.64 30.06 -21.47
CA MET A 231 8.77 28.88 -21.49
C MET A 231 9.51 27.59 -21.10
N LYS A 232 10.80 27.48 -21.43
CA LYS A 232 11.64 26.37 -21.00
C LYS A 232 11.87 26.40 -19.48
N GLY A 233 12.17 27.58 -18.92
CA GLY A 233 12.43 27.78 -17.48
C GLY A 233 11.20 27.47 -16.61
N LEU A 234 10.01 27.69 -17.14
CA LEU A 234 8.73 27.45 -16.45
C LEU A 234 8.38 25.97 -16.20
N LYS A 235 9.13 25.04 -16.76
CA LYS A 235 8.86 23.59 -16.58
C LYS A 235 8.70 23.16 -15.12
N TYR A 236 9.46 23.78 -14.21
CA TYR A 236 9.44 23.44 -12.79
C TYR A 236 8.66 24.43 -11.93
N ALA A 237 8.31 25.60 -12.46
CA ALA A 237 7.52 26.61 -11.77
C ALA A 237 6.00 26.32 -11.89
N VAL A 238 5.54 25.92 -13.06
CA VAL A 238 4.11 25.64 -13.34
C VAL A 238 3.52 24.50 -12.50
N PRO A 239 4.25 23.43 -12.16
CA PRO A 239 3.74 22.38 -11.26
C PRO A 239 3.57 22.82 -9.82
N GLN A 240 4.23 23.90 -9.36
CA GLN A 240 4.16 24.35 -7.97
C GLN A 240 2.78 24.90 -7.61
N GLU A 241 2.46 24.78 -6.32
CA GLU A 241 1.21 25.30 -5.76
C GLU A 241 1.21 26.84 -5.81
N PRO A 242 0.15 27.49 -6.33
CA PRO A 242 0.10 28.95 -6.45
C PRO A 242 0.26 29.71 -5.14
N ARG A 243 -0.20 29.14 -4.01
CA ARG A 243 -0.08 29.79 -2.69
C ARG A 243 1.32 29.71 -2.10
N ARG A 244 2.17 28.78 -2.57
CA ARG A 244 3.51 28.55 -1.99
C ARG A 244 4.59 28.33 -3.06
N PRO A 245 4.71 29.21 -4.07
CA PRO A 245 5.78 29.11 -5.03
C PRO A 245 7.11 29.44 -4.36
N ASP A 246 8.18 28.76 -4.75
CA ASP A 246 9.53 29.15 -4.31
C ASP A 246 10.00 30.45 -4.98
N ARG A 247 11.09 31.05 -4.49
CA ARG A 247 11.61 32.32 -5.04
C ARG A 247 11.96 32.25 -6.51
N THR A 248 12.40 31.10 -7.00
CA THR A 248 12.79 30.88 -8.39
C THR A 248 11.53 30.79 -9.26
N ALA A 249 10.49 30.11 -8.78
CA ALA A 249 9.20 30.03 -9.45
C ALA A 249 8.54 31.41 -9.55
N ILE A 250 8.57 32.24 -8.49
CA ILE A 250 8.02 33.59 -8.48
C ILE A 250 8.65 34.41 -9.61
N ARG A 251 9.99 34.47 -9.71
CA ARG A 251 10.68 35.19 -10.78
C ARG A 251 10.30 34.70 -12.17
N SER A 252 10.23 33.37 -12.34
CA SER A 252 9.87 32.78 -13.63
C SER A 252 8.42 33.11 -14.02
N LEU A 253 7.50 33.18 -13.05
CA LEU A 253 6.08 33.51 -13.26
C LEU A 253 5.88 35.01 -13.51
N GLU A 254 6.66 35.89 -12.88
CA GLU A 254 6.70 37.34 -13.20
C GLU A 254 7.14 37.56 -14.66
N THR A 255 8.20 36.90 -15.10
CA THR A 255 8.64 36.95 -16.50
C THR A 255 7.58 36.39 -17.46
N LEU A 256 6.84 35.35 -17.04
CA LEU A 256 5.74 34.79 -17.82
C LEU A 256 4.64 35.82 -18.06
N ARG A 257 4.26 36.60 -17.05
CA ARG A 257 3.20 37.63 -17.19
C ARG A 257 3.53 38.59 -18.32
N ASP A 258 4.79 38.93 -18.50
CA ASP A 258 5.26 39.87 -19.50
C ASP A 258 5.46 39.23 -20.89
N THR A 259 5.69 37.92 -20.96
CA THR A 259 5.95 37.16 -22.20
C THR A 259 4.76 36.35 -22.71
N ASP A 260 3.66 36.26 -21.95
CA ASP A 260 2.38 35.64 -22.36
C ASP A 260 1.32 36.72 -22.62
N PRO A 261 1.31 37.34 -23.81
CA PRO A 261 0.43 38.53 -24.11
C PRO A 261 -1.05 38.23 -23.98
N LYS A 262 -1.47 36.97 -24.08
CA LYS A 262 -2.85 36.54 -23.85
C LYS A 262 -3.11 36.08 -22.43
N GLY A 263 -2.08 35.98 -21.59
CA GLY A 263 -2.15 35.52 -20.21
C GLY A 263 -2.68 34.12 -20.05
N GLN A 264 -2.60 33.28 -21.10
CA GLN A 264 -3.22 31.96 -21.11
C GLN A 264 -2.61 31.03 -20.05
N LEU A 265 -1.29 30.95 -19.99
CA LEU A 265 -0.61 30.05 -19.04
C LEU A 265 -0.67 30.62 -17.62
N TYR A 266 -0.46 31.93 -17.46
CA TYR A 266 -0.49 32.58 -16.14
C TYR A 266 -1.86 32.49 -15.49
N ARG A 267 -2.94 32.82 -16.21
CA ARG A 267 -4.34 32.72 -15.73
C ARG A 267 -4.72 31.28 -15.43
N SER A 268 -4.35 30.34 -16.31
CA SER A 268 -4.62 28.92 -16.07
C SER A 268 -3.87 28.38 -14.85
N TRP A 269 -2.65 28.88 -14.59
CA TRP A 269 -1.91 28.53 -13.40
C TRP A 269 -2.59 29.06 -12.13
N GLN A 270 -3.10 30.29 -12.15
CA GLN A 270 -3.85 30.86 -11.02
C GLN A 270 -5.14 30.08 -10.69
N LEU A 271 -5.77 29.48 -11.70
CA LEU A 271 -6.97 28.65 -11.52
C LEU A 271 -6.69 27.25 -10.97
N LYS A 272 -5.43 26.89 -10.76
CA LYS A 272 -5.05 25.59 -10.21
C LYS A 272 -5.43 25.45 -8.72
N GLU A 273 -5.71 26.55 -8.04
CA GLU A 273 -6.27 26.56 -6.69
C GLU A 273 -7.76 26.26 -6.73
#